data_93b2c637e99629b115f776691e0bd5da
#
_entry.id   93b2c637e99629b115f776691e0bd5da
#
_cell.length_a   1.000
_cell.length_b   1.000
_cell.length_c   1.000
_cell.angle_alpha   90.00
_cell.angle_beta   90.00
_cell.angle_gamma   90.00
#
_symmetry.space_group_name_H-M   'P 1'
#
loop_
_entity.id
_entity.type
_entity.pdbx_description
1 polymer ?
#
loop_
_entity_poly.entity_id
_entity_poly.type
_entity_poly.pdbx_seq_one_letter_code
_entity_poly.pdbx_strand_id
1 'polypeptide(L)'
;MFKINIEILERKITFLFFENPKKIFNIKQISSFSAIKINEREIYKILYSISRKNYIKDLGRGKFCFNKHSNFQIGKILRGKKKIIDLETSKEYKLTKSQKTGFFPEDIVYYHFDKRERIKIASLKQRELKKYVGIIKKEKGLNILKNTGLDTDIIVKGKSEENDMVTAHVTDWKYNLPEGKILKIIGNKDNTETQIHAILEEFGLPYFFSKSIEKEAINISKQVKKDENRIDLRNTLTFTIDPEDAKDFDDALSFKKLKNNNTEVGIHIADVTHYLKENTPLD
;
A
#
# COMPACT_ATOMS: atom_id res chain seq x y z
N MET A 1 29.68 9.90 -14.60
CA MET A 1 29.90 10.14 -13.16
C MET A 1 28.58 10.62 -12.56
N PHE A 2 27.90 9.77 -11.82
CA PHE A 2 26.54 10.04 -11.35
C PHE A 2 26.57 11.03 -10.18
N LYS A 3 25.91 12.18 -10.31
CA LYS A 3 25.75 13.12 -9.19
C LYS A 3 24.93 12.44 -8.10
N ILE A 4 25.61 12.06 -7.01
CA ILE A 4 24.93 11.58 -5.80
C ILE A 4 24.01 12.70 -5.33
N ASN A 5 22.73 12.39 -5.12
CA ASN A 5 21.81 13.39 -4.59
C ASN A 5 22.13 13.64 -3.12
N ILE A 6 22.84 14.76 -2.89
CA ILE A 6 23.29 15.20 -1.56
C ILE A 6 22.10 15.28 -0.59
N GLU A 7 20.93 15.68 -1.05
CA GLU A 7 19.74 15.83 -0.22
C GLU A 7 19.22 14.48 0.30
N ILE A 8 19.22 13.43 -0.54
CA ILE A 8 18.84 12.08 -0.11
C ILE A 8 19.84 11.54 0.91
N LEU A 9 21.13 11.79 0.68
CA LEU A 9 22.16 11.34 1.59
C LEU A 9 22.09 12.10 2.93
N GLU A 10 21.83 13.38 2.91
CA GLU A 10 21.60 14.19 4.10
C GLU A 10 20.44 13.62 4.94
N ARG A 11 19.34 13.24 4.31
CA ARG A 11 18.19 12.62 4.98
C ARG A 11 18.53 11.24 5.57
N LYS A 12 19.27 10.39 4.85
CA LYS A 12 19.72 9.09 5.36
C LYS A 12 20.62 9.25 6.58
N ILE A 13 21.56 10.18 6.53
CA ILE A 13 22.45 10.47 7.65
C ILE A 13 21.66 11.06 8.83
N THR A 14 20.73 11.96 8.58
CA THR A 14 19.88 12.53 9.63
C THR A 14 19.06 11.43 10.31
N PHE A 15 18.49 10.52 9.55
CA PHE A 15 17.75 9.36 10.07
C PHE A 15 18.59 8.51 11.02
N LEU A 16 19.87 8.27 10.72
CA LEU A 16 20.77 7.52 11.60
C LEU A 16 20.81 8.11 13.02
N PHE A 17 20.87 9.43 13.12
CA PHE A 17 20.91 10.13 14.41
C PHE A 17 19.55 10.09 15.11
N PHE A 18 18.44 10.20 14.39
CA PHE A 18 17.10 10.11 14.96
C PHE A 18 16.81 8.74 15.55
N GLU A 19 17.20 7.67 14.86
CA GLU A 19 17.01 6.30 15.35
C GLU A 19 17.97 5.93 16.50
N ASN A 20 19.04 6.70 16.67
CA ASN A 20 20.04 6.45 17.69
C ASN A 20 20.36 7.70 18.54
N PRO A 21 19.36 8.30 19.22
CA PRO A 21 19.52 9.63 19.86
C PRO A 21 20.52 9.67 21.02
N LYS A 22 20.92 8.51 21.55
CA LYS A 22 21.90 8.38 22.65
C LYS A 22 23.32 8.09 22.15
N LYS A 23 23.50 7.75 20.85
CA LYS A 23 24.79 7.38 20.30
C LYS A 23 25.59 8.55 19.76
N ILE A 24 26.89 8.47 19.89
CA ILE A 24 27.86 9.36 19.27
C ILE A 24 28.45 8.60 18.07
N PHE A 25 28.46 9.21 16.90
CA PHE A 25 28.99 8.64 15.69
C PHE A 25 30.23 9.42 15.22
N ASN A 26 31.23 8.70 14.72
CA ASN A 26 32.34 9.27 13.98
C ASN A 26 32.12 9.16 12.46
N ILE A 27 32.92 9.88 11.68
CA ILE A 27 32.78 9.94 10.21
C ILE A 27 32.88 8.54 9.57
N LYS A 28 33.77 7.67 10.06
CA LYS A 28 33.95 6.30 9.53
C LYS A 28 32.69 5.44 9.75
N GLN A 29 32.08 5.52 10.92
CA GLN A 29 30.85 4.82 11.22
C GLN A 29 29.68 5.30 10.35
N ILE A 30 29.59 6.63 10.11
CA ILE A 30 28.57 7.22 9.24
C ILE A 30 28.80 6.81 7.78
N SER A 31 30.05 6.77 7.33
CA SER A 31 30.45 6.31 5.99
C SER A 31 30.02 4.86 5.74
N SER A 32 30.29 3.96 6.70
CA SER A 32 29.89 2.56 6.57
C SER A 32 28.36 2.37 6.56
N PHE A 33 27.63 3.17 7.35
CA PHE A 33 26.17 3.13 7.38
C PHE A 33 25.52 3.60 6.05
N SER A 34 26.13 4.60 5.40
CA SER A 34 25.54 5.19 4.19
C SER A 34 25.50 4.23 3.01
N ALA A 35 26.24 3.11 3.05
CA ALA A 35 26.42 2.11 1.98
C ALA A 35 26.81 2.72 0.61
N ILE A 36 27.20 3.99 0.59
CA ILE A 36 27.55 4.74 -0.62
C ILE A 36 29.04 5.05 -0.54
N LYS A 37 29.79 4.72 -1.57
CA LYS A 37 31.21 5.08 -1.69
C LYS A 37 31.34 6.61 -1.87
N ILE A 38 31.37 7.33 -0.75
CA ILE A 38 31.58 8.78 -0.68
C ILE A 38 32.83 9.01 0.13
N ASN A 39 33.61 10.02 -0.27
CA ASN A 39 34.80 10.37 0.49
C ASN A 39 34.41 11.06 1.82
N GLU A 40 35.26 10.92 2.82
CA GLU A 40 35.04 11.47 4.16
C GLU A 40 34.84 13.00 4.15
N ARG A 41 35.43 13.70 3.19
CA ARG A 41 35.32 15.15 3.03
C ARG A 41 33.88 15.58 2.64
N GLU A 42 33.23 14.82 1.79
CA GLU A 42 31.81 15.06 1.42
C GLU A 42 30.86 14.74 2.57
N ILE A 43 31.11 13.63 3.28
CA ILE A 43 30.36 13.30 4.50
C ILE A 43 30.47 14.43 5.53
N TYR A 44 31.67 14.96 5.75
CA TYR A 44 31.88 16.07 6.67
C TYR A 44 31.07 17.32 6.27
N LYS A 45 31.03 17.68 4.98
CA LYS A 45 30.21 18.79 4.47
C LYS A 45 28.73 18.59 4.77
N ILE A 46 28.24 17.36 4.60
CA ILE A 46 26.83 17.02 4.89
C ILE A 46 26.56 17.12 6.39
N LEU A 47 27.43 16.54 7.23
CA LEU A 47 27.31 16.62 8.69
C LEU A 47 27.34 18.08 9.18
N TYR A 48 28.18 18.90 8.60
CA TYR A 48 28.24 20.33 8.90
C TYR A 48 26.93 21.04 8.49
N SER A 49 26.36 20.71 7.31
CA SER A 49 25.04 21.22 6.89
C SER A 49 23.94 20.82 7.86
N ILE A 50 23.90 19.55 8.28
CA ILE A 50 22.92 19.02 9.23
C ILE A 50 23.08 19.68 10.62
N SER A 51 24.29 19.91 11.05
CA SER A 51 24.59 20.60 12.32
C SER A 51 24.11 22.05 12.30
N ARG A 52 24.31 22.77 11.18
CA ARG A 52 23.78 24.16 11.03
C ARG A 52 22.25 24.23 11.02
N LYS A 53 21.57 23.11 10.69
CA LYS A 53 20.12 22.99 10.83
C LYS A 53 19.66 22.63 12.25
N ASN A 54 20.60 22.53 13.19
CA ASN A 54 20.35 22.11 14.56
C ASN A 54 19.80 20.67 14.74
N TYR A 55 19.97 19.80 13.74
CA TYR A 55 19.51 18.42 13.86
C TYR A 55 20.48 17.54 14.63
N ILE A 56 21.77 17.81 14.49
CA ILE A 56 22.85 17.14 15.20
C ILE A 56 23.77 18.18 15.85
N LYS A 57 24.50 17.74 16.87
CA LYS A 57 25.54 18.55 17.56
C LYS A 57 26.90 18.03 17.14
N ASP A 58 27.77 18.93 16.69
CA ASP A 58 29.18 18.67 16.50
C ASP A 58 29.88 18.73 17.87
N LEU A 59 30.52 17.63 18.24
CA LEU A 59 31.27 17.51 19.50
C LEU A 59 32.77 17.74 19.32
N GLY A 60 33.17 18.09 18.10
CA GLY A 60 34.59 18.22 17.74
C GLY A 60 35.26 16.88 17.39
N ARG A 61 36.45 16.96 16.82
CA ARG A 61 37.27 15.78 16.41
C ARG A 61 36.51 14.76 15.55
N GLY A 62 35.58 15.23 14.69
CA GLY A 62 34.80 14.40 13.78
C GLY A 62 33.74 13.52 14.47
N LYS A 63 33.32 13.88 15.69
CA LYS A 63 32.27 13.19 16.46
C LYS A 63 30.98 14.01 16.45
N PHE A 64 29.85 13.35 16.21
CA PHE A 64 28.53 13.96 16.11
C PHE A 64 27.51 13.16 16.91
N CYS A 65 26.53 13.84 17.50
CA CYS A 65 25.39 13.20 18.17
C CYS A 65 24.08 13.92 17.82
N PHE A 66 22.96 13.26 18.11
CA PHE A 66 21.64 13.87 17.98
C PHE A 66 21.52 15.11 18.88
N ASN A 67 20.90 16.17 18.37
CA ASN A 67 20.62 17.34 19.16
C ASN A 67 19.29 17.21 19.90
N LYS A 68 19.33 16.93 21.18
CA LYS A 68 18.14 16.73 22.05
C LYS A 68 17.24 17.97 22.18
N HIS A 69 17.71 19.14 21.82
CA HIS A 69 16.96 20.42 21.90
C HIS A 69 16.24 20.76 20.57
N SER A 70 16.27 19.87 19.59
CA SER A 70 15.52 20.06 18.35
C SER A 70 14.07 19.66 18.56
N ASN A 71 13.13 20.63 18.41
CA ASN A 71 11.68 20.40 18.47
C ASN A 71 11.20 19.75 17.17
N PHE A 72 11.37 18.42 17.07
CA PHE A 72 10.81 17.67 15.98
C PHE A 72 9.44 17.12 16.35
N GLN A 73 8.55 17.21 15.39
CA GLN A 73 7.23 16.62 15.43
C GLN A 73 7.18 15.42 14.49
N ILE A 74 6.22 14.55 14.68
CA ILE A 74 6.02 13.38 13.83
C ILE A 74 4.73 13.57 13.06
N GLY A 75 4.80 13.42 11.74
CA GLY A 75 3.65 13.58 10.87
C GLY A 75 3.59 12.52 9.80
N LYS A 76 2.39 12.31 9.26
CA LYS A 76 2.11 11.37 8.17
C LYS A 76 1.75 12.14 6.91
N ILE A 77 2.36 11.77 5.77
CA ILE A 77 2.09 12.41 4.49
C ILE A 77 0.79 11.85 3.91
N LEU A 78 -0.17 12.73 3.63
CA LEU A 78 -1.49 12.33 3.13
C LEU A 78 -1.49 12.09 1.61
N ARG A 79 -2.26 11.09 1.16
CA ARG A 79 -2.47 10.79 -0.26
C ARG A 79 -3.18 11.97 -0.96
N GLY A 80 -2.69 12.32 -2.16
CA GLY A 80 -3.35 13.27 -3.08
C GLY A 80 -3.50 14.72 -2.60
N LYS A 81 -3.32 15.00 -1.32
CA LYS A 81 -3.63 16.30 -0.71
C LYS A 81 -2.46 17.25 -0.56
N LYS A 82 -1.24 16.84 -0.95
CA LYS A 82 -0.03 17.66 -0.74
C LYS A 82 0.06 18.22 0.69
N LYS A 83 -0.29 17.39 1.67
CA LYS A 83 -0.38 17.74 3.08
C LYS A 83 0.32 16.70 3.94
N ILE A 84 0.71 17.14 5.13
CA ILE A 84 1.12 16.29 6.24
C ILE A 84 0.12 16.49 7.38
N ILE A 85 -0.24 15.41 8.05
CA ILE A 85 -0.99 15.45 9.31
C ILE A 85 -0.02 15.18 10.45
N ASP A 86 -0.06 16.03 11.46
CA ASP A 86 0.67 15.80 12.72
C ASP A 86 0.01 14.67 13.50
N LEU A 87 0.80 13.69 13.95
CA LEU A 87 0.25 12.49 14.61
C LEU A 87 -0.13 12.71 16.07
N GLU A 88 0.34 13.78 16.71
CA GLU A 88 0.00 14.13 18.07
C GLU A 88 -1.21 15.07 18.13
N THR A 89 -1.20 16.11 17.30
CA THR A 89 -2.23 17.16 17.34
C THR A 89 -3.34 16.99 16.31
N SER A 90 -3.20 16.06 15.37
CA SER A 90 -4.10 15.84 14.22
C SER A 90 -4.26 17.06 13.29
N LYS A 91 -3.41 18.07 13.41
CA LYS A 91 -3.43 19.24 12.54
C LYS A 91 -2.84 18.93 11.16
N GLU A 92 -3.47 19.44 10.13
CA GLU A 92 -2.99 19.32 8.74
C GLU A 92 -2.21 20.56 8.30
N TYR A 93 -1.09 20.32 7.61
CA TYR A 93 -0.24 21.38 7.07
C TYR A 93 0.08 21.12 5.60
N LYS A 94 0.14 22.19 4.79
CA LYS A 94 0.50 22.10 3.36
C LYS A 94 2.00 21.84 3.17
N LEU A 95 2.32 20.96 2.21
CA LEU A 95 3.69 20.71 1.77
C LEU A 95 3.94 21.38 0.42
N THR A 96 5.11 21.98 0.26
CA THR A 96 5.58 22.50 -1.03
C THR A 96 6.15 21.36 -1.89
N LYS A 97 6.25 21.56 -3.22
CA LYS A 97 6.78 20.56 -4.15
C LYS A 97 8.20 20.11 -3.78
N SER A 98 9.07 21.04 -3.38
CA SER A 98 10.44 20.74 -2.98
C SER A 98 10.57 19.91 -1.70
N GLN A 99 9.57 19.94 -0.81
CA GLN A 99 9.59 19.20 0.45
C GLN A 99 9.22 17.73 0.28
N LYS A 100 8.66 17.35 -0.86
CA LYS A 100 8.18 16.00 -1.13
C LYS A 100 9.19 15.09 -1.79
N THR A 101 10.31 15.64 -2.28
CA THR A 101 11.33 14.82 -2.96
C THR A 101 11.83 13.73 -2.02
N GLY A 102 11.68 12.46 -2.40
CA GLY A 102 12.12 11.31 -1.61
C GLY A 102 11.11 10.79 -0.59
N PHE A 103 9.92 11.37 -0.51
CA PHE A 103 8.85 10.93 0.38
C PHE A 103 7.60 10.55 -0.42
N PHE A 104 6.90 9.53 0.08
CA PHE A 104 5.66 9.02 -0.50
C PHE A 104 4.45 9.32 0.38
N PRO A 105 3.24 9.27 -0.17
CA PRO A 105 2.04 9.18 0.65
C PRO A 105 2.14 8.03 1.65
N GLU A 106 1.57 8.23 2.84
CA GLU A 106 1.60 7.32 3.99
C GLU A 106 2.97 7.24 4.71
N ASP A 107 4.04 7.86 4.19
CA ASP A 107 5.30 7.95 4.93
C ASP A 107 5.11 8.71 6.25
N ILE A 108 5.63 8.14 7.32
CA ILE A 108 5.77 8.82 8.61
C ILE A 108 7.15 9.49 8.63
N VAL A 109 7.15 10.78 8.94
CA VAL A 109 8.34 11.62 8.85
C VAL A 109 8.56 12.44 10.11
N TYR A 110 9.82 12.77 10.37
CA TYR A 110 10.18 13.81 11.32
C TYR A 110 10.14 15.16 10.61
N TYR A 111 9.45 16.12 11.18
CA TYR A 111 9.37 17.47 10.64
C TYR A 111 9.49 18.53 11.74
N HIS A 112 9.75 19.78 11.37
CA HIS A 112 9.74 20.93 12.24
C HIS A 112 9.30 22.18 11.49
N PHE A 113 9.03 23.26 12.19
CA PHE A 113 8.77 24.56 11.59
C PHE A 113 10.07 25.38 11.44
N ASP A 114 10.26 26.03 10.30
CA ASP A 114 11.32 27.02 10.14
C ASP A 114 10.93 28.35 10.82
N LYS A 115 11.86 29.33 10.81
CA LYS A 115 11.63 30.68 11.40
C LYS A 115 10.44 31.43 10.77
N ARG A 116 9.92 30.98 9.65
CA ARG A 116 8.74 31.55 8.95
C ARG A 116 7.51 30.63 9.07
N GLU A 117 7.48 29.80 10.10
CA GLU A 117 6.40 28.81 10.37
C GLU A 117 6.08 27.87 9.20
N ARG A 118 7.06 27.63 8.30
CA ARG A 118 6.88 26.69 7.20
C ARG A 118 7.44 25.33 7.61
N ILE A 119 6.71 24.28 7.27
CA ILE A 119 7.15 22.90 7.49
C ILE A 119 8.44 22.61 6.73
N LYS A 120 9.33 21.92 7.42
CA LYS A 120 10.56 21.32 6.89
C LYS A 120 10.60 19.85 7.32
N ILE A 121 10.56 18.94 6.34
CA ILE A 121 10.75 17.53 6.60
C ILE A 121 12.24 17.28 6.81
N ALA A 122 12.59 16.75 7.96
CA ALA A 122 13.97 16.46 8.34
C ALA A 122 14.41 15.08 7.87
N SER A 123 13.59 14.05 8.12
CA SER A 123 13.89 12.67 7.77
C SER A 123 12.63 11.81 7.66
N LEU A 124 12.75 10.67 6.95
CA LEU A 124 11.80 9.57 7.00
C LEU A 124 11.95 8.87 8.36
N LYS A 125 10.85 8.64 9.05
CA LYS A 125 10.79 7.79 10.25
C LYS A 125 10.42 6.36 9.85
N GLN A 126 9.33 6.21 9.12
CA GLN A 126 8.81 4.90 8.73
C GLN A 126 8.12 5.01 7.38
N ARG A 127 8.26 3.97 6.55
CA ARG A 127 7.52 3.80 5.31
C ARG A 127 6.61 2.59 5.45
N GLU A 128 5.32 2.84 5.54
CA GLU A 128 4.32 1.77 5.64
C GLU A 128 4.01 1.21 4.26
N LEU A 129 3.71 2.08 3.30
CA LEU A 129 3.35 1.65 1.95
C LEU A 129 4.61 1.46 1.11
N LYS A 130 4.90 0.19 0.78
CA LYS A 130 6.02 -0.19 -0.10
C LYS A 130 5.56 -0.70 -1.46
N LYS A 131 4.24 -0.93 -1.63
CA LYS A 131 3.63 -1.43 -2.86
C LYS A 131 2.82 -0.32 -3.52
N TYR A 132 2.93 -0.22 -4.82
CA TYR A 132 2.21 0.75 -5.64
C TYR A 132 1.63 0.05 -6.85
N VAL A 133 0.38 0.36 -7.16
CA VAL A 133 -0.28 -0.07 -8.38
C VAL A 133 -0.17 1.05 -9.40
N GLY A 134 0.04 0.71 -10.67
CA GLY A 134 0.13 1.70 -11.73
C GLY A 134 0.23 1.04 -13.10
N ILE A 135 0.41 1.87 -14.12
CA ILE A 135 0.45 1.48 -15.53
C ILE A 135 1.89 1.56 -16.04
N ILE A 136 2.34 0.54 -16.74
CA ILE A 136 3.65 0.52 -17.39
C ILE A 136 3.65 1.40 -18.63
N LYS A 137 4.66 2.28 -18.71
CA LYS A 137 5.07 3.00 -19.90
C LYS A 137 6.52 2.67 -20.21
N LYS A 138 6.80 2.33 -21.47
CA LYS A 138 8.18 2.05 -21.91
C LYS A 138 8.81 3.32 -22.45
N GLU A 139 9.81 3.84 -21.75
CA GLU A 139 10.53 5.06 -22.14
C GLU A 139 12.04 4.79 -22.16
N LYS A 140 12.71 5.01 -23.30
CA LYS A 140 14.17 4.83 -23.44
C LYS A 140 14.70 3.47 -22.96
N GLY A 141 13.93 2.39 -23.22
CA GLY A 141 14.29 1.03 -22.79
C GLY A 141 14.06 0.72 -21.30
N LEU A 142 13.42 1.63 -20.56
CA LEU A 142 13.05 1.45 -19.16
C LEU A 142 11.54 1.25 -19.01
N ASN A 143 11.14 0.44 -18.04
CA ASN A 143 9.76 0.38 -17.62
C ASN A 143 9.51 1.48 -16.57
N ILE A 144 8.61 2.39 -16.89
CA ILE A 144 8.20 3.50 -16.01
C ILE A 144 6.78 3.21 -15.53
N LEU A 145 6.61 3.12 -14.22
CA LEU A 145 5.30 2.95 -13.60
C LEU A 145 4.68 4.32 -13.35
N LYS A 146 3.53 4.57 -13.98
CA LYS A 146 2.76 5.82 -13.91
C LYS A 146 1.42 5.60 -13.21
N ASN A 147 0.74 6.69 -12.88
CA ASN A 147 -0.58 6.70 -12.26
C ASN A 147 -0.66 5.98 -10.91
N THR A 148 0.41 6.06 -10.13
CA THR A 148 0.51 5.43 -8.81
C THR A 148 -0.10 6.27 -7.68
N GLY A 149 -0.76 7.38 -7.99
CA GLY A 149 -1.15 8.38 -7.00
C GLY A 149 0.01 9.18 -6.40
N LEU A 150 1.22 8.99 -6.94
CA LEU A 150 2.42 9.75 -6.56
C LEU A 150 2.59 10.98 -7.46
N ASP A 151 3.30 12.00 -6.96
CA ASP A 151 3.73 13.16 -7.76
C ASP A 151 4.95 12.84 -8.65
N THR A 152 5.40 11.59 -8.69
CA THR A 152 6.58 11.15 -9.44
C THR A 152 6.39 9.76 -9.98
N ASP A 153 7.00 9.49 -11.11
CA ASP A 153 7.04 8.16 -11.72
C ASP A 153 8.02 7.24 -10.98
N ILE A 154 7.84 5.93 -11.12
CA ILE A 154 8.72 4.91 -10.53
C ILE A 154 9.41 4.14 -11.65
N ILE A 155 10.74 4.04 -11.64
CA ILE A 155 11.46 3.13 -12.53
C ILE A 155 11.34 1.72 -11.98
N VAL A 156 10.80 0.78 -12.74
CA VAL A 156 10.59 -0.59 -12.27
C VAL A 156 11.34 -1.62 -13.10
N LYS A 157 11.90 -2.62 -12.43
CA LYS A 157 12.57 -3.77 -13.05
C LYS A 157 11.62 -4.95 -13.05
N GLY A 158 11.60 -5.68 -14.16
CA GLY A 158 10.77 -6.88 -14.36
C GLY A 158 10.27 -6.95 -15.79
N LYS A 159 9.81 -8.13 -16.21
CA LYS A 159 9.17 -8.32 -17.51
C LYS A 159 7.76 -7.74 -17.45
N SER A 160 7.41 -6.92 -18.42
CA SER A 160 6.07 -6.36 -18.59
C SER A 160 5.93 -5.79 -20.00
N GLU A 161 4.71 -5.64 -20.45
CA GLU A 161 4.39 -5.00 -21.73
C GLU A 161 3.91 -3.55 -21.51
N GLU A 162 3.90 -2.79 -22.60
CA GLU A 162 3.32 -1.44 -22.62
C GLU A 162 1.84 -1.51 -22.25
N ASN A 163 1.38 -0.64 -21.35
CA ASN A 163 0.01 -0.59 -20.82
C ASN A 163 -0.39 -1.73 -19.87
N ASP A 164 0.55 -2.56 -19.42
CA ASP A 164 0.25 -3.45 -18.29
C ASP A 164 -0.03 -2.66 -17.03
N MET A 165 -1.06 -3.03 -16.30
CA MET A 165 -1.28 -2.65 -14.92
C MET A 165 -0.54 -3.61 -14.01
N VAL A 166 0.32 -3.09 -13.16
CA VAL A 166 1.17 -3.90 -12.30
C VAL A 166 1.21 -3.41 -10.86
N THR A 167 1.47 -4.32 -9.94
CA THR A 167 1.90 -3.99 -8.59
C THR A 167 3.42 -4.00 -8.55
N ALA A 168 4.02 -2.93 -8.05
CA ALA A 168 5.46 -2.83 -7.87
C ALA A 168 5.82 -2.48 -6.41
N HIS A 169 6.95 -3.02 -5.97
CA HIS A 169 7.56 -2.70 -4.68
C HIS A 169 8.72 -1.72 -4.88
N VAL A 170 8.67 -0.58 -4.19
CA VAL A 170 9.76 0.40 -4.22
C VAL A 170 10.90 -0.10 -3.33
N THR A 171 12.09 -0.19 -3.90
CA THR A 171 13.30 -0.68 -3.23
C THR A 171 14.28 0.42 -2.85
N ASP A 172 14.43 1.42 -3.69
CA ASP A 172 15.41 2.49 -3.47
C ASP A 172 15.05 3.77 -4.24
N TRP A 173 15.83 4.84 -4.00
CA TRP A 173 15.81 6.10 -4.74
C TRP A 173 17.13 6.30 -5.45
N LYS A 174 17.07 6.45 -6.78
CA LYS A 174 18.22 6.85 -7.57
C LYS A 174 17.88 8.07 -8.43
N TYR A 175 18.80 8.99 -8.55
CA TYR A 175 18.67 10.17 -9.45
C TYR A 175 17.37 10.97 -9.31
N ASN A 176 16.84 11.10 -8.09
CA ASN A 176 15.55 11.74 -7.77
C ASN A 176 14.30 10.97 -8.24
N LEU A 177 14.46 9.74 -8.74
CA LEU A 177 13.36 8.86 -9.08
C LEU A 177 13.39 7.61 -8.19
N PRO A 178 12.24 7.14 -7.73
CA PRO A 178 12.17 5.86 -7.03
C PRO A 178 12.44 4.72 -7.99
N GLU A 179 13.18 3.72 -7.51
CA GLU A 179 13.37 2.45 -8.20
C GLU A 179 12.61 1.34 -7.48
N GLY A 180 12.05 0.42 -8.24
CA GLY A 180 11.30 -0.70 -7.70
C GLY A 180 11.41 -1.96 -8.56
N LYS A 181 10.71 -2.99 -8.11
CA LYS A 181 10.55 -4.26 -8.83
C LYS A 181 9.07 -4.54 -9.03
N ILE A 182 8.70 -5.05 -10.19
CA ILE A 182 7.37 -5.58 -10.45
C ILE A 182 7.19 -6.82 -9.59
N LEU A 183 6.12 -6.85 -8.81
CA LEU A 183 5.73 -8.00 -7.99
C LEU A 183 4.73 -8.88 -8.74
N LYS A 184 3.78 -8.26 -9.44
CA LYS A 184 2.67 -8.92 -10.09
C LYS A 184 2.21 -8.10 -11.29
N ILE A 185 1.88 -8.76 -12.38
CA ILE A 185 1.12 -8.19 -13.49
C ILE A 185 -0.35 -8.51 -13.23
N ILE A 186 -1.19 -7.48 -13.22
CA ILE A 186 -2.63 -7.61 -12.98
C ILE A 186 -3.32 -7.92 -14.31
N GLY A 187 -2.93 -7.23 -15.37
CA GLY A 187 -3.44 -7.39 -16.73
C GLY A 187 -3.27 -6.12 -17.56
N ASN A 188 -3.89 -6.06 -18.73
CA ASN A 188 -3.86 -4.88 -19.59
C ASN A 188 -4.85 -3.81 -19.09
N LYS A 189 -4.45 -2.52 -19.10
CA LYS A 189 -5.25 -1.39 -18.62
C LYS A 189 -6.61 -1.21 -19.30
N ASP A 190 -6.73 -1.70 -20.54
CA ASP A 190 -7.95 -1.54 -21.35
C ASP A 190 -9.03 -2.61 -21.02
N ASN A 191 -8.69 -3.58 -20.16
CA ASN A 191 -9.63 -4.59 -19.67
C ASN A 191 -10.29 -4.09 -18.36
N THR A 192 -11.62 -4.08 -18.32
CA THR A 192 -12.40 -3.59 -17.18
C THR A 192 -12.15 -4.42 -15.90
N GLU A 193 -12.03 -5.75 -16.03
CA GLU A 193 -11.73 -6.62 -14.89
C GLU A 193 -10.35 -6.30 -14.31
N THR A 194 -9.35 -6.04 -15.16
CA THR A 194 -8.03 -5.59 -14.73
C THR A 194 -8.09 -4.29 -13.94
N GLN A 195 -8.92 -3.34 -14.36
CA GLN A 195 -9.09 -2.07 -13.65
C GLN A 195 -9.71 -2.27 -12.26
N ILE A 196 -10.72 -3.14 -12.16
CA ILE A 196 -11.33 -3.51 -10.87
C ILE A 196 -10.31 -4.19 -9.96
N HIS A 197 -9.57 -5.17 -10.47
CA HIS A 197 -8.53 -5.87 -9.72
C HIS A 197 -7.40 -4.94 -9.27
N ALA A 198 -7.04 -3.95 -10.08
CA ALA A 198 -6.04 -2.94 -9.71
C ALA A 198 -6.51 -2.08 -8.54
N ILE A 199 -7.78 -1.69 -8.51
CA ILE A 199 -8.37 -0.95 -7.39
C ILE A 199 -8.34 -1.82 -6.12
N LEU A 200 -8.79 -3.06 -6.22
CA LEU A 200 -8.79 -3.99 -5.07
C LEU A 200 -7.37 -4.21 -4.54
N GLU A 201 -6.38 -4.42 -5.42
CA GLU A 201 -4.96 -4.57 -5.04
C GLU A 201 -4.41 -3.30 -4.36
N GLU A 202 -4.79 -2.10 -4.84
CA GLU A 202 -4.36 -0.83 -4.23
C GLU A 202 -4.85 -0.67 -2.80
N PHE A 203 -6.07 -1.14 -2.51
CA PHE A 203 -6.65 -1.13 -1.16
C PHE A 203 -6.30 -2.37 -0.33
N GLY A 204 -5.52 -3.32 -0.89
CA GLY A 204 -5.15 -4.56 -0.21
C GLY A 204 -6.33 -5.52 -0.03
N LEU A 205 -7.37 -5.40 -0.84
CA LEU A 205 -8.54 -6.27 -0.82
C LEU A 205 -8.29 -7.51 -1.70
N PRO A 206 -8.71 -8.70 -1.26
CA PRO A 206 -8.60 -9.91 -2.06
C PRO A 206 -9.57 -9.85 -3.26
N TYR A 207 -9.14 -10.35 -4.42
CA TYR A 207 -9.95 -10.43 -5.63
C TYR A 207 -9.84 -11.79 -6.34
N PHE A 208 -9.29 -12.75 -5.64
CA PHE A 208 -9.30 -14.16 -6.02
C PHE A 208 -9.26 -15.03 -4.77
N PHE A 209 -9.83 -16.20 -4.87
CA PHE A 209 -9.75 -17.20 -3.81
C PHE A 209 -8.43 -17.98 -3.91
N SER A 210 -7.95 -18.48 -2.77
CA SER A 210 -6.83 -19.39 -2.79
C SER A 210 -7.24 -20.75 -3.41
N LYS A 211 -6.25 -21.45 -4.00
CA LYS A 211 -6.51 -22.78 -4.58
C LYS A 211 -7.10 -23.78 -3.58
N SER A 212 -6.83 -23.63 -2.29
CA SER A 212 -7.42 -24.46 -1.23
C SER A 212 -8.92 -24.21 -1.08
N ILE A 213 -9.32 -22.93 -1.07
CA ILE A 213 -10.73 -22.52 -0.98
C ILE A 213 -11.52 -22.96 -2.21
N GLU A 214 -10.97 -22.74 -3.41
CA GLU A 214 -11.58 -23.20 -4.67
C GLU A 214 -11.79 -24.72 -4.69
N LYS A 215 -10.77 -25.48 -4.25
CA LYS A 215 -10.85 -26.94 -4.15
C LYS A 215 -11.91 -27.39 -3.15
N GLU A 216 -12.03 -26.71 -2.00
CA GLU A 216 -13.05 -27.00 -0.99
C GLU A 216 -14.45 -26.75 -1.55
N ALA A 217 -14.69 -25.61 -2.19
CA ALA A 217 -15.96 -25.28 -2.82
C ALA A 217 -16.38 -26.33 -3.87
N ILE A 218 -15.43 -26.76 -4.74
CA ILE A 218 -15.67 -27.83 -5.71
C ILE A 218 -16.00 -29.17 -5.02
N ASN A 219 -15.36 -29.50 -3.92
CA ASN A 219 -15.64 -30.73 -3.18
C ASN A 219 -17.03 -30.70 -2.54
N ILE A 220 -17.42 -29.57 -1.94
CA ILE A 220 -18.74 -29.36 -1.37
C ILE A 220 -19.82 -29.54 -2.44
N SER A 221 -19.65 -28.90 -3.61
CA SER A 221 -20.62 -28.98 -4.70
C SER A 221 -20.84 -30.42 -5.22
N LYS A 222 -19.83 -31.29 -5.13
CA LYS A 222 -19.91 -32.72 -5.51
C LYS A 222 -20.54 -33.60 -4.43
N GLN A 223 -20.65 -33.14 -3.20
CA GLN A 223 -21.11 -33.92 -2.06
C GLN A 223 -22.56 -33.62 -1.68
N VAL A 224 -23.32 -32.92 -2.51
CA VAL A 224 -24.75 -32.64 -2.25
C VAL A 224 -25.48 -33.97 -2.14
N LYS A 225 -25.59 -34.49 -0.93
CA LYS A 225 -26.34 -35.70 -0.60
C LYS A 225 -27.78 -35.32 -0.29
N LYS A 226 -28.69 -36.27 -0.58
CA LYS A 226 -30.07 -36.16 -0.13
C LYS A 226 -30.06 -36.14 1.40
N ASP A 227 -30.51 -35.05 2.00
CA ASP A 227 -30.63 -34.92 3.45
C ASP A 227 -32.01 -35.44 3.86
N GLU A 228 -32.04 -36.52 4.63
CA GLU A 228 -33.29 -37.15 5.07
C GLU A 228 -34.13 -36.27 6.03
N ASN A 229 -33.48 -35.24 6.61
CA ASN A 229 -34.17 -34.32 7.52
C ASN A 229 -34.81 -33.12 6.79
N ARG A 230 -34.65 -33.02 5.45
CA ARG A 230 -35.23 -31.95 4.64
C ARG A 230 -36.50 -32.38 3.94
N ILE A 231 -37.49 -31.49 3.89
CA ILE A 231 -38.73 -31.71 3.15
C ILE A 231 -38.42 -31.55 1.64
N ASP A 232 -38.79 -32.56 0.87
CA ASP A 232 -38.65 -32.54 -0.58
C ASP A 232 -39.84 -31.82 -1.24
N LEU A 233 -39.62 -30.61 -1.71
CA LEU A 233 -40.60 -29.77 -2.40
C LEU A 233 -40.44 -29.75 -3.93
N ARG A 234 -39.64 -30.64 -4.53
CA ARG A 234 -39.38 -30.64 -5.97
C ARG A 234 -40.59 -30.87 -6.86
N ASN A 235 -41.65 -31.42 -6.30
CA ASN A 235 -42.96 -31.59 -6.97
C ASN A 235 -43.97 -30.47 -6.68
N THR A 236 -43.58 -29.44 -5.94
CA THR A 236 -44.40 -28.27 -5.66
C THR A 236 -44.06 -27.17 -6.66
N LEU A 237 -45.08 -26.50 -7.22
CA LEU A 237 -44.89 -25.37 -8.09
C LEU A 237 -44.08 -24.29 -7.34
N THR A 238 -42.87 -24.07 -7.81
CA THR A 238 -41.93 -23.13 -7.19
C THR A 238 -41.27 -22.29 -8.28
N PHE A 239 -41.12 -20.99 -8.05
CA PHE A 239 -40.50 -20.08 -8.99
C PHE A 239 -39.78 -18.94 -8.26
N THR A 240 -38.85 -18.31 -8.97
CA THR A 240 -38.12 -17.11 -8.56
C THR A 240 -38.53 -15.91 -9.42
N ILE A 241 -38.31 -14.67 -8.95
CA ILE A 241 -38.57 -13.44 -9.70
C ILE A 241 -37.30 -12.59 -9.62
N ASP A 242 -36.43 -12.81 -10.57
CA ASP A 242 -35.07 -12.22 -10.60
C ASP A 242 -34.88 -11.45 -11.89
N PRO A 243 -33.87 -10.51 -11.93
CA PRO A 243 -33.43 -9.90 -13.16
C PRO A 243 -32.91 -10.94 -14.17
N GLU A 244 -33.00 -10.65 -15.46
CA GLU A 244 -32.63 -11.55 -16.56
C GLU A 244 -31.15 -12.01 -16.48
N ASP A 245 -30.28 -11.18 -15.93
CA ASP A 245 -28.84 -11.41 -15.77
C ASP A 245 -28.43 -12.00 -14.41
N ALA A 246 -29.42 -12.33 -13.54
CA ALA A 246 -29.15 -12.94 -12.24
C ALA A 246 -28.47 -14.30 -12.40
N LYS A 247 -27.41 -14.54 -11.60
CA LYS A 247 -26.63 -15.78 -11.59
C LYS A 247 -26.85 -16.63 -10.36
N ASP A 248 -27.37 -16.04 -9.31
CA ASP A 248 -27.62 -16.59 -7.99
C ASP A 248 -29.08 -16.30 -7.61
N PHE A 249 -29.81 -17.34 -7.24
CA PHE A 249 -31.21 -17.25 -6.85
C PHE A 249 -31.30 -17.50 -5.35
N ASP A 250 -31.46 -16.43 -4.57
CA ASP A 250 -31.41 -16.50 -3.13
C ASP A 250 -32.76 -16.80 -2.53
N ASP A 251 -33.87 -16.46 -3.20
CA ASP A 251 -35.21 -16.67 -2.72
C ASP A 251 -36.14 -17.26 -3.80
N ALA A 252 -37.17 -17.95 -3.33
CA ALA A 252 -38.20 -18.53 -4.18
C ALA A 252 -39.55 -18.55 -3.48
N LEU A 253 -40.61 -18.58 -4.27
CA LEU A 253 -41.98 -18.73 -3.82
C LEU A 253 -42.56 -20.06 -4.29
N SER A 254 -43.31 -20.72 -3.43
CA SER A 254 -44.13 -21.88 -3.82
C SER A 254 -45.59 -21.70 -3.47
N PHE A 255 -46.45 -22.33 -4.24
CA PHE A 255 -47.90 -22.28 -4.04
C PHE A 255 -48.50 -23.68 -4.07
N LYS A 256 -49.37 -23.95 -3.11
CA LYS A 256 -50.11 -25.20 -3.02
C LYS A 256 -51.56 -24.95 -2.63
N LYS A 257 -52.51 -25.45 -3.44
CA LYS A 257 -53.93 -25.40 -3.10
C LYS A 257 -54.28 -26.46 -2.04
N LEU A 258 -54.91 -26.02 -0.95
CA LEU A 258 -55.32 -26.91 0.13
C LEU A 258 -56.77 -27.40 -0.06
N LYS A 259 -57.14 -28.49 0.62
CA LYS A 259 -58.49 -29.09 0.53
C LYS A 259 -59.62 -28.18 1.01
N ASN A 260 -59.31 -27.21 1.87
CA ASN A 260 -60.25 -26.22 2.40
C ASN A 260 -60.36 -24.95 1.52
N ASN A 261 -59.96 -25.04 0.26
CA ASN A 261 -59.88 -23.93 -0.69
C ASN A 261 -58.88 -22.81 -0.37
N ASN A 262 -58.12 -22.89 0.70
CA ASN A 262 -57.05 -21.96 0.99
C ASN A 262 -55.82 -22.25 0.09
N THR A 263 -54.94 -21.29 -0.03
CA THR A 263 -53.64 -21.42 -0.71
C THR A 263 -52.52 -21.32 0.33
N GLU A 264 -51.71 -22.36 0.40
CA GLU A 264 -50.44 -22.31 1.13
C GLU A 264 -49.41 -21.62 0.27
N VAL A 265 -48.73 -20.62 0.81
CA VAL A 265 -47.63 -19.91 0.17
C VAL A 265 -46.36 -20.22 0.94
N GLY A 266 -45.38 -20.81 0.28
CA GLY A 266 -44.05 -21.02 0.83
C GLY A 266 -43.10 -19.88 0.39
N ILE A 267 -42.34 -19.36 1.34
CA ILE A 267 -41.26 -18.43 1.10
C ILE A 267 -39.97 -19.18 1.44
N HIS A 268 -39.11 -19.35 0.46
CA HIS A 268 -37.90 -20.15 0.57
C HIS A 268 -36.68 -19.27 0.43
N ILE A 269 -35.70 -19.41 1.33
CA ILE A 269 -34.43 -18.69 1.31
C ILE A 269 -33.32 -19.72 1.20
N ALA A 270 -32.31 -19.44 0.36
CA ALA A 270 -31.14 -20.29 0.20
C ALA A 270 -30.41 -20.48 1.55
N ASP A 271 -30.25 -21.73 1.96
CA ASP A 271 -29.54 -22.08 3.19
C ASP A 271 -28.07 -22.33 2.91
N VAL A 272 -27.32 -21.23 2.77
CA VAL A 272 -25.86 -21.27 2.50
C VAL A 272 -25.11 -21.99 3.63
N THR A 273 -25.58 -21.85 4.88
CA THR A 273 -24.93 -22.44 6.06
C THR A 273 -25.00 -23.97 6.09
N HIS A 274 -25.91 -24.58 5.31
CA HIS A 274 -25.93 -26.02 5.10
C HIS A 274 -24.64 -26.55 4.46
N TYR A 275 -24.05 -25.75 3.60
CA TYR A 275 -22.85 -26.11 2.84
C TYR A 275 -21.57 -25.63 3.51
N LEU A 276 -21.62 -24.49 4.21
CA LEU A 276 -20.49 -23.92 4.91
C LEU A 276 -20.44 -24.41 6.35
N LYS A 277 -19.30 -24.94 6.76
CA LYS A 277 -19.05 -25.34 8.14
C LYS A 277 -18.15 -24.33 8.81
N GLU A 278 -18.48 -23.96 10.03
CA GLU A 278 -17.67 -23.06 10.84
C GLU A 278 -16.22 -23.55 10.93
N ASN A 279 -15.28 -22.61 10.93
CA ASN A 279 -13.84 -22.84 11.05
C ASN A 279 -13.24 -23.64 9.88
N THR A 280 -13.86 -23.64 8.71
CA THR A 280 -13.26 -24.15 7.47
C THR A 280 -12.59 -23.03 6.67
N PRO A 281 -11.67 -23.33 5.74
CA PRO A 281 -11.04 -22.29 4.89
C PRO A 281 -12.03 -21.47 4.06
N LEU A 282 -13.22 -22.01 3.77
CA LEU A 282 -14.25 -21.32 2.99
C LEU A 282 -15.13 -20.40 3.88
N ASP A 283 -15.17 -20.64 5.19
CA ASP A 283 -15.82 -19.78 6.19
C ASP A 283 -15.00 -18.48 6.42
#